data_5d2dd46accb1de6f0e5b1848a4880475
#
_entry.id   5d2dd46accb1de6f0e5b1848a4880475
#
_cell.length_a   1.000
_cell.length_b   1.000
_cell.length_c   1.000
_cell.angle_alpha   90.00
_cell.angle_beta   90.00
_cell.angle_gamma   90.00
#
_symmetry.space_group_name_H-M   'P 1'
#
loop_
_entity.id
_entity.type
_entity.pdbx_description
1 polymer ?
#
loop_
_entity_poly.entity_id
_entity_poly.type
_entity_poly.pdbx_seq_one_letter_code
_entity_poly.pdbx_strand_id
1 'polypeptide(L)'
;MSAPLHASAALAALVLVAAPLTATAQVNSFAQVERGRYAVATGNCEGCHTAPGEPSYAGGRGLETPFGTIYAPNITFEPETGLGRWSKDDFWRAMHEGKGPDGSNYYPAFPYPHFTKMPREEVDAIYDYLATLEPVRKEKPENELPFPMNQRLSLSVWNWMFFEPGVYQPDPEKSAAWNRGAYLVEGPGHCAACHTEKNIAGGDKASEHLKGGQLDNWSAPDIRGGEGGGIAHWSEDQIVEYLKTGRNEHTAAFSSMAEVIEYSTQLMLEDDLRAIAVYLKDLDSDARQPADRPGEPVMTAGAAVYFDNCSACHVADGSGVPRIFAPLSGSGKVNDPDATTVIRVILEGARAVPTKAHPSPLSMPAFDWKLSDEQVAAVASYVRASWGNAAAPVTADEVAALREALQPTVQ
;
A
#
# COMPACT_ATOMS: atom_id res chain seq x y z
N MET A 1 -47.36 75.89 -52.13
CA MET A 1 -46.42 76.27 -51.08
C MET A 1 -46.24 75.09 -50.16
N SER A 2 -45.22 74.28 -50.45
CA SER A 2 -44.94 72.99 -49.78
C SER A 2 -43.56 73.14 -49.13
N ALA A 3 -43.50 72.98 -47.83
CA ALA A 3 -42.24 72.92 -47.07
C ALA A 3 -41.74 71.50 -46.93
N PRO A 4 -40.47 71.19 -47.05
CA PRO A 4 -39.92 69.84 -46.87
C PRO A 4 -39.60 69.58 -45.37
N LEU A 5 -40.00 68.34 -44.91
CA LEU A 5 -39.62 67.82 -43.64
C LEU A 5 -38.17 67.22 -43.74
N HIS A 6 -37.30 67.69 -42.87
CA HIS A 6 -35.98 67.11 -42.69
C HIS A 6 -36.09 66.07 -41.57
N ALA A 7 -35.84 64.80 -41.93
CA ALA A 7 -35.71 63.70 -40.93
C ALA A 7 -34.22 63.57 -40.55
N SER A 8 -33.89 63.88 -39.31
CA SER A 8 -32.56 63.66 -38.76
C SER A 8 -32.47 62.24 -38.17
N ALA A 9 -31.65 61.40 -38.81
CA ALA A 9 -31.33 60.08 -38.31
C ALA A 9 -30.21 60.18 -37.26
N ALA A 10 -30.53 59.88 -36.02
CA ALA A 10 -29.54 59.76 -34.93
C ALA A 10 -28.93 58.34 -34.93
N LEU A 11 -27.62 58.26 -35.27
CA LEU A 11 -26.84 57.02 -35.11
C LEU A 11 -26.47 56.85 -33.62
N ALA A 12 -27.07 55.88 -32.98
CA ALA A 12 -26.63 55.43 -31.64
C ALA A 12 -25.43 54.49 -31.77
N ALA A 13 -24.24 54.93 -31.41
CA ALA A 13 -23.04 54.12 -31.33
C ALA A 13 -23.09 53.23 -30.07
N LEU A 14 -23.24 51.92 -30.24
CA LEU A 14 -23.14 50.92 -29.15
C LEU A 14 -21.64 50.73 -28.80
N VAL A 15 -21.19 51.31 -27.69
CA VAL A 15 -19.82 51.04 -27.18
C VAL A 15 -19.89 49.73 -26.40
N LEU A 16 -19.42 48.64 -26.99
CA LEU A 16 -19.14 47.39 -26.27
C LEU A 16 -17.91 47.59 -25.37
N VAL A 17 -18.17 47.77 -24.07
CA VAL A 17 -17.13 47.71 -23.05
C VAL A 17 -16.80 46.22 -22.82
N ALA A 18 -15.71 45.73 -23.44
CA ALA A 18 -15.13 44.46 -23.10
C ALA A 18 -14.54 44.57 -21.68
N ALA A 19 -15.23 44.02 -20.68
CA ALA A 19 -14.66 43.84 -19.34
C ALA A 19 -13.52 42.81 -19.44
N PRO A 20 -12.33 43.13 -18.90
CA PRO A 20 -11.28 42.13 -18.84
C PRO A 20 -11.76 40.99 -17.93
N LEU A 21 -11.85 39.79 -18.47
CA LEU A 21 -11.92 38.57 -17.69
C LEU A 21 -10.57 38.41 -16.94
N THR A 22 -10.50 39.02 -15.76
CA THR A 22 -9.44 38.69 -14.81
C THR A 22 -9.70 37.27 -14.37
N ALA A 23 -8.96 36.32 -14.94
CA ALA A 23 -8.79 34.99 -14.34
C ALA A 23 -8.21 35.24 -12.93
N THR A 24 -9.04 35.24 -11.91
CA THR A 24 -8.58 35.16 -10.54
C THR A 24 -7.91 33.79 -10.41
N ALA A 25 -6.58 33.78 -10.44
CA ALA A 25 -5.82 32.63 -9.97
C ALA A 25 -6.36 32.31 -8.56
N GLN A 26 -7.06 31.20 -8.42
CA GLN A 26 -7.60 30.77 -7.14
C GLN A 26 -6.38 30.39 -6.29
N VAL A 27 -5.94 31.32 -5.44
CA VAL A 27 -4.88 31.03 -4.46
C VAL A 27 -5.47 30.02 -3.50
N ASN A 28 -5.04 28.75 -3.63
CA ASN A 28 -5.44 27.70 -2.73
C ASN A 28 -5.08 28.12 -1.30
N SER A 29 -6.04 28.06 -0.39
CA SER A 29 -5.78 28.42 1.00
C SER A 29 -4.71 27.48 1.59
N PHE A 30 -3.87 27.97 2.49
CA PHE A 30 -2.89 27.14 3.21
C PHE A 30 -3.55 25.88 3.79
N ALA A 31 -4.75 26.02 4.36
CA ALA A 31 -5.51 24.88 4.89
C ALA A 31 -5.87 23.83 3.82
N GLN A 32 -6.13 24.24 2.58
CA GLN A 32 -6.41 23.33 1.47
C GLN A 32 -5.16 22.53 1.08
N VAL A 33 -4.02 23.22 0.95
CA VAL A 33 -2.73 22.59 0.63
C VAL A 33 -2.31 21.62 1.74
N GLU A 34 -2.47 21.98 3.02
CA GLU A 34 -2.15 21.08 4.14
C GLU A 34 -3.07 19.86 4.21
N ARG A 35 -4.36 19.99 3.90
CA ARG A 35 -5.25 18.83 3.72
C ARG A 35 -4.75 17.91 2.60
N GLY A 36 -4.35 18.48 1.48
CA GLY A 36 -3.80 17.73 0.34
C GLY A 36 -2.51 17.03 0.71
N ARG A 37 -1.59 17.69 1.40
CA ARG A 37 -0.35 17.09 1.91
C ARG A 37 -0.63 15.89 2.80
N TYR A 38 -1.61 16.01 3.70
CA TYR A 38 -2.02 14.93 4.58
C TYR A 38 -2.67 13.77 3.79
N ALA A 39 -3.54 14.06 2.84
CA ALA A 39 -4.20 13.06 1.99
C ALA A 39 -3.20 12.32 1.09
N VAL A 40 -2.18 13.00 0.55
CA VAL A 40 -1.06 12.39 -0.19
C VAL A 40 -0.27 11.42 0.69
N ALA A 41 -0.03 11.79 1.96
CA ALA A 41 0.64 10.90 2.90
C ALA A 41 -0.24 9.69 3.24
N THR A 42 -1.54 9.87 3.55
CA THR A 42 -2.45 8.73 3.80
C THR A 42 -2.59 7.79 2.61
N GLY A 43 -2.54 8.34 1.38
CA GLY A 43 -2.58 7.56 0.13
C GLY A 43 -1.26 6.92 -0.28
N ASN A 44 -0.18 7.08 0.51
CA ASN A 44 1.15 6.55 0.20
C ASN A 44 1.63 6.89 -1.24
N CYS A 45 1.28 8.06 -1.76
CA CYS A 45 1.57 8.41 -3.14
C CYS A 45 3.09 8.43 -3.44
N GLU A 46 3.90 8.91 -2.48
CA GLU A 46 5.36 8.98 -2.61
C GLU A 46 5.98 7.60 -2.76
N GLY A 47 5.48 6.60 -2.01
CA GLY A 47 5.99 5.24 -2.03
C GLY A 47 5.94 4.59 -3.42
N CYS A 48 4.91 4.86 -4.22
CA CYS A 48 4.81 4.36 -5.59
C CYS A 48 5.40 5.33 -6.62
N HIS A 49 5.24 6.64 -6.44
CA HIS A 49 5.62 7.64 -7.45
C HIS A 49 7.03 8.21 -7.28
N THR A 50 7.88 7.55 -6.49
CA THR A 50 9.30 7.92 -6.33
C THR A 50 10.18 6.70 -6.55
N ALA A 51 11.00 6.70 -7.59
CA ALA A 51 12.01 5.66 -7.79
C ALA A 51 13.17 5.85 -6.81
N PRO A 52 13.84 4.76 -6.35
CA PRO A 52 14.94 4.86 -5.41
C PRO A 52 16.05 5.82 -5.87
N GLY A 53 16.38 6.81 -5.04
CA GLY A 53 17.42 7.81 -5.33
C GLY A 53 17.01 8.92 -6.29
N GLU A 54 15.77 8.97 -6.71
CA GLU A 54 15.22 9.95 -7.63
C GLU A 54 14.40 11.03 -6.90
N PRO A 55 14.10 12.17 -7.52
CA PRO A 55 13.26 13.19 -6.94
C PRO A 55 11.85 12.66 -6.59
N SER A 56 11.32 13.11 -5.45
CA SER A 56 9.98 12.71 -4.99
C SER A 56 8.91 13.03 -6.01
N TYR A 57 7.98 12.10 -6.19
CA TYR A 57 6.84 12.16 -7.11
C TYR A 57 7.18 12.22 -8.61
N ALA A 58 8.46 12.11 -9.00
CA ALA A 58 8.88 12.14 -10.40
C ALA A 58 8.61 10.83 -11.17
N GLY A 59 8.08 9.81 -10.49
CA GLY A 59 7.74 8.52 -11.11
C GLY A 59 8.94 7.64 -11.45
N GLY A 60 8.72 6.68 -12.34
CA GLY A 60 9.77 5.77 -12.83
C GLY A 60 10.01 4.55 -11.94
N ARG A 61 9.29 4.39 -10.82
CA ARG A 61 9.36 3.19 -10.00
C ARG A 61 8.64 2.03 -10.69
N GLY A 62 9.31 0.90 -10.85
CA GLY A 62 8.72 -0.37 -11.28
C GLY A 62 7.94 -1.02 -10.12
N LEU A 63 6.73 -1.43 -10.42
CA LEU A 63 5.86 -2.20 -9.53
C LEU A 63 5.74 -3.60 -10.14
N GLU A 64 6.38 -4.57 -9.52
CA GLU A 64 6.31 -5.96 -9.94
C GLU A 64 4.91 -6.52 -9.69
N THR A 65 4.36 -7.19 -10.69
CA THR A 65 3.08 -7.87 -10.59
C THR A 65 3.19 -9.28 -11.21
N PRO A 66 2.25 -10.20 -10.90
CA PRO A 66 2.22 -11.49 -11.58
C PRO A 66 2.04 -11.41 -13.10
N PHE A 67 1.72 -10.21 -13.63
CA PHE A 67 1.49 -9.96 -15.06
C PHE A 67 2.65 -9.22 -15.73
N GLY A 68 3.70 -8.88 -15.00
CA GLY A 68 4.85 -8.09 -15.44
C GLY A 68 4.98 -6.76 -14.69
N THR A 69 5.96 -5.96 -15.08
CA THR A 69 6.30 -4.71 -14.40
C THR A 69 5.47 -3.53 -14.91
N ILE A 70 4.87 -2.78 -14.01
CA ILE A 70 4.14 -1.54 -14.28
C ILE A 70 4.91 -0.38 -13.67
N TYR A 71 5.28 0.59 -14.49
CA TYR A 71 6.02 1.77 -14.01
C TYR A 71 5.07 2.89 -13.60
N ALA A 72 5.26 3.42 -12.39
CA ALA A 72 4.51 4.54 -11.87
C ALA A 72 4.82 5.83 -12.65
N PRO A 73 3.81 6.65 -13.03
CA PRO A 73 4.03 7.89 -13.76
C PRO A 73 4.57 9.01 -12.86
N ASN A 74 5.11 10.04 -13.51
CA ASN A 74 5.40 11.32 -12.88
C ASN A 74 4.10 12.03 -12.49
N ILE A 75 3.94 12.38 -11.22
CA ILE A 75 2.79 13.14 -10.70
C ILE A 75 3.16 14.54 -10.20
N THR A 76 4.36 15.05 -10.54
CA THR A 76 4.67 16.48 -10.42
C THR A 76 3.91 17.27 -11.49
N PHE A 77 3.80 18.60 -11.31
CA PHE A 77 3.10 19.47 -12.29
C PHE A 77 3.99 19.89 -13.46
N GLU A 78 4.87 18.99 -13.89
CA GLU A 78 5.63 19.20 -15.14
C GLU A 78 4.69 19.01 -16.35
N PRO A 79 4.67 19.98 -17.31
CA PRO A 79 3.64 20.01 -18.35
C PRO A 79 3.69 18.87 -19.38
N GLU A 80 4.85 18.26 -19.63
CA GLU A 80 5.01 17.28 -20.70
C GLU A 80 4.97 15.84 -20.21
N THR A 81 5.55 15.58 -19.03
CA THR A 81 5.71 14.23 -18.48
C THR A 81 4.87 13.97 -17.21
N GLY A 82 4.28 15.03 -16.64
CA GLY A 82 3.53 14.98 -15.38
C GLY A 82 2.09 15.48 -15.51
N LEU A 83 1.57 16.04 -14.42
CA LEU A 83 0.18 16.49 -14.29
C LEU A 83 -0.06 17.94 -14.77
N GLY A 84 0.96 18.67 -15.26
CA GLY A 84 0.87 20.11 -15.49
C GLY A 84 -0.17 20.56 -16.53
N ARG A 85 -0.70 19.63 -17.35
CA ARG A 85 -1.80 19.88 -18.31
C ARG A 85 -3.15 19.32 -17.88
N TRP A 86 -3.21 18.65 -16.73
CA TRP A 86 -4.43 18.04 -16.25
C TRP A 86 -5.32 19.06 -15.57
N SER A 87 -6.61 18.94 -15.74
CA SER A 87 -7.61 19.62 -14.91
C SER A 87 -7.88 18.82 -13.61
N LYS A 88 -8.52 19.47 -12.63
CA LYS A 88 -9.04 18.77 -11.44
C LYS A 88 -10.02 17.66 -11.82
N ASP A 89 -10.80 17.82 -12.89
CA ASP A 89 -11.72 16.79 -13.36
C ASP A 89 -11.00 15.60 -13.98
N ASP A 90 -9.89 15.82 -14.68
CA ASP A 90 -9.03 14.72 -15.16
C ASP A 90 -8.42 13.94 -14.01
N PHE A 91 -7.92 14.64 -13.00
CA PHE A 91 -7.34 14.03 -11.82
C PHE A 91 -8.40 13.26 -11.00
N TRP A 92 -9.59 13.85 -10.83
CA TRP A 92 -10.72 13.17 -10.22
C TRP A 92 -11.09 11.87 -10.94
N ARG A 93 -11.22 11.91 -12.28
CA ARG A 93 -11.53 10.71 -13.07
C ARG A 93 -10.46 9.63 -12.94
N ALA A 94 -9.19 10.04 -12.86
CA ALA A 94 -8.11 9.10 -12.63
C ALA A 94 -8.25 8.39 -11.28
N MET A 95 -8.47 9.13 -10.21
CA MET A 95 -8.61 8.62 -8.85
C MET A 95 -9.90 7.85 -8.63
N HIS A 96 -11.01 8.32 -9.21
CA HIS A 96 -12.36 7.80 -8.94
C HIS A 96 -12.82 6.73 -9.93
N GLU A 97 -12.39 6.80 -11.18
CA GLU A 97 -12.83 5.91 -12.27
C GLU A 97 -11.68 5.08 -12.87
N GLY A 98 -10.43 5.34 -12.49
CA GLY A 98 -9.27 4.68 -13.09
C GLY A 98 -9.06 5.04 -14.57
N LYS A 99 -9.41 6.28 -14.98
CA LYS A 99 -9.35 6.72 -16.37
C LYS A 99 -8.44 7.94 -16.56
N GLY A 100 -7.60 7.86 -17.58
CA GLY A 100 -6.78 8.98 -18.02
C GLY A 100 -7.57 10.10 -18.72
N PRO A 101 -6.93 11.27 -18.98
CA PRO A 101 -7.54 12.37 -19.73
C PRO A 101 -8.01 11.98 -21.14
N ASP A 102 -7.32 11.03 -21.76
CA ASP A 102 -7.63 10.45 -23.07
C ASP A 102 -8.74 9.38 -23.02
N GLY A 103 -9.30 9.09 -21.83
CA GLY A 103 -10.31 8.07 -21.60
C GLY A 103 -9.74 6.64 -21.49
N SER A 104 -8.44 6.45 -21.59
CA SER A 104 -7.81 5.13 -21.41
C SER A 104 -7.93 4.64 -19.97
N ASN A 105 -8.13 3.32 -19.77
CA ASN A 105 -8.16 2.73 -18.43
C ASN A 105 -6.75 2.58 -17.86
N TYR A 106 -6.60 2.80 -16.57
CA TYR A 106 -5.39 2.48 -15.83
C TYR A 106 -5.39 1.03 -15.37
N TYR A 107 -4.18 0.47 -15.21
CA TYR A 107 -4.00 -0.82 -14.55
C TYR A 107 -4.29 -0.69 -13.05
N PRO A 108 -4.95 -1.68 -12.42
CA PRO A 108 -5.32 -1.62 -11.00
C PRO A 108 -4.13 -1.72 -10.02
N ALA A 109 -2.89 -1.80 -10.52
CA ALA A 109 -1.69 -1.49 -9.75
C ALA A 109 -1.70 -0.03 -9.24
N PHE A 110 -2.34 0.88 -9.96
CA PHE A 110 -2.85 2.13 -9.41
C PHE A 110 -4.14 1.82 -8.66
N PRO A 111 -4.20 1.94 -7.32
CA PRO A 111 -5.31 1.40 -6.52
C PRO A 111 -6.60 2.27 -6.57
N TYR A 112 -7.04 2.68 -7.78
CA TYR A 112 -8.29 3.41 -7.97
C TYR A 112 -9.52 2.66 -7.46
N PRO A 113 -9.54 1.30 -7.37
CA PRO A 113 -10.66 0.61 -6.74
C PRO A 113 -10.87 0.97 -5.27
N HIS A 114 -9.81 1.43 -4.60
CA HIS A 114 -9.83 1.96 -3.24
C HIS A 114 -9.99 3.48 -3.24
N PHE A 115 -9.22 4.20 -4.05
CA PHE A 115 -9.26 5.67 -4.11
C PHE A 115 -10.63 6.23 -4.53
N THR A 116 -11.45 5.44 -5.23
CA THR A 116 -12.85 5.80 -5.53
C THR A 116 -13.68 6.11 -4.27
N LYS A 117 -13.25 5.61 -3.09
CA LYS A 117 -13.91 5.88 -1.81
C LYS A 117 -13.65 7.30 -1.28
N MET A 118 -12.65 8.01 -1.83
CA MET A 118 -12.31 9.37 -1.41
C MET A 118 -13.35 10.38 -1.91
N PRO A 119 -13.75 11.35 -1.08
CA PRO A 119 -14.65 12.43 -1.52
C PRO A 119 -13.92 13.41 -2.45
N ARG A 120 -14.67 14.09 -3.31
CA ARG A 120 -14.15 15.02 -4.32
C ARG A 120 -13.26 16.12 -3.72
N GLU A 121 -13.65 16.70 -2.62
CA GLU A 121 -12.90 17.77 -1.95
C GLU A 121 -11.52 17.31 -1.44
N GLU A 122 -11.37 16.04 -1.08
CA GLU A 122 -10.07 15.50 -0.65
C GLU A 122 -9.17 15.22 -1.85
N VAL A 123 -9.71 14.68 -2.93
CA VAL A 123 -8.98 14.49 -4.19
C VAL A 123 -8.55 15.83 -4.80
N ASP A 124 -9.41 16.84 -4.76
CA ASP A 124 -9.06 18.21 -5.19
C ASP A 124 -7.97 18.83 -4.31
N ALA A 125 -7.95 18.52 -3.01
CA ALA A 125 -6.88 18.95 -2.11
C ALA A 125 -5.53 18.27 -2.44
N ILE A 126 -5.53 16.98 -2.78
CA ILE A 126 -4.33 16.28 -3.28
C ILE A 126 -3.78 16.99 -4.52
N TYR A 127 -4.63 17.28 -5.50
CA TYR A 127 -4.24 18.01 -6.71
C TYR A 127 -3.61 19.36 -6.38
N ASP A 128 -4.24 20.13 -5.49
CA ASP A 128 -3.76 21.44 -5.08
C ASP A 128 -2.40 21.38 -4.37
N TYR A 129 -2.17 20.36 -3.54
CA TYR A 129 -0.86 20.13 -2.92
C TYR A 129 0.20 19.74 -3.93
N LEU A 130 -0.08 18.77 -4.82
CA LEU A 130 0.87 18.35 -5.85
C LEU A 130 1.27 19.51 -6.77
N ALA A 131 0.35 20.46 -7.01
CA ALA A 131 0.63 21.67 -7.79
C ALA A 131 1.61 22.65 -7.10
N THR A 132 1.88 22.47 -5.79
CA THR A 132 2.88 23.28 -5.06
C THR A 132 4.28 22.69 -5.11
N LEU A 133 4.42 21.45 -5.57
CA LEU A 133 5.71 20.78 -5.65
C LEU A 133 6.53 21.26 -6.83
N GLU A 134 7.86 21.14 -6.72
CA GLU A 134 8.76 21.48 -7.82
C GLU A 134 8.49 20.56 -9.03
N PRO A 135 8.21 21.09 -10.22
CA PRO A 135 8.01 20.29 -11.41
C PRO A 135 9.32 19.61 -11.84
N VAL A 136 9.30 18.30 -12.03
CA VAL A 136 10.44 17.51 -12.47
C VAL A 136 10.13 16.90 -13.85
N ARG A 137 10.91 17.21 -14.86
CA ARG A 137 10.78 16.58 -16.18
C ARG A 137 11.42 15.19 -16.15
N LYS A 138 10.61 14.15 -16.23
CA LYS A 138 11.06 12.76 -16.27
C LYS A 138 10.07 11.89 -17.02
N GLU A 139 10.57 11.25 -18.09
CA GLU A 139 9.80 10.27 -18.86
C GLU A 139 9.63 8.98 -18.03
N LYS A 140 8.43 8.44 -18.07
CA LYS A 140 8.14 7.13 -17.46
C LYS A 140 8.64 6.02 -18.41
N PRO A 141 9.33 4.98 -17.90
CA PRO A 141 9.58 3.77 -18.71
C PRO A 141 8.28 3.14 -19.22
N GLU A 142 8.34 2.46 -20.34
CA GLU A 142 7.21 1.67 -20.82
C GLU A 142 6.95 0.48 -19.88
N ASN A 143 5.67 0.12 -19.73
CA ASN A 143 5.32 -1.05 -18.92
C ASN A 143 5.78 -2.33 -19.62
N GLU A 144 6.34 -3.25 -18.86
CA GLU A 144 6.82 -4.55 -19.31
C GLU A 144 5.75 -5.62 -19.10
N LEU A 145 4.71 -5.55 -19.92
CA LEU A 145 3.56 -6.47 -19.84
C LEU A 145 3.49 -7.32 -21.11
N PRO A 146 3.44 -8.67 -20.98
CA PRO A 146 3.27 -9.54 -22.14
C PRO A 146 1.88 -9.41 -22.74
N PHE A 147 1.74 -9.77 -24.03
CA PHE A 147 0.43 -9.94 -24.64
C PHE A 147 -0.34 -11.10 -23.97
N PRO A 148 -1.64 -10.94 -23.65
CA PRO A 148 -2.53 -9.80 -23.97
C PRO A 148 -2.61 -8.74 -22.86
N MET A 149 -1.84 -8.83 -21.78
CA MET A 149 -1.91 -7.92 -20.61
C MET A 149 -1.54 -6.47 -20.96
N ASN A 150 -0.77 -6.25 -22.02
CA ASN A 150 -0.44 -4.91 -22.53
C ASN A 150 -1.61 -4.23 -23.29
N GLN A 151 -2.74 -4.90 -23.50
CA GLN A 151 -3.91 -4.35 -24.19
C GLN A 151 -4.89 -3.71 -23.20
N ARG A 152 -4.87 -2.37 -23.12
CA ARG A 152 -5.73 -1.60 -22.17
C ARG A 152 -7.24 -1.82 -22.37
N LEU A 153 -7.67 -2.29 -23.53
CA LEU A 153 -9.09 -2.62 -23.78
C LEU A 153 -9.58 -3.74 -22.84
N SER A 154 -8.71 -4.70 -22.49
CA SER A 154 -9.02 -5.77 -21.53
C SER A 154 -9.42 -5.24 -20.14
N LEU A 155 -8.90 -4.07 -19.77
CA LEU A 155 -9.22 -3.42 -18.50
C LEU A 155 -10.68 -2.94 -18.41
N SER A 156 -11.37 -2.70 -19.53
CA SER A 156 -12.80 -2.40 -19.52
C SER A 156 -13.62 -3.59 -19.02
N VAL A 157 -13.21 -4.81 -19.41
CA VAL A 157 -13.85 -6.04 -18.93
C VAL A 157 -13.49 -6.29 -17.47
N TRP A 158 -12.24 -6.05 -17.11
CA TRP A 158 -11.77 -6.15 -15.71
C TRP A 158 -12.57 -5.21 -14.80
N ASN A 159 -12.70 -3.93 -15.19
CA ASN A 159 -13.48 -2.94 -14.43
C ASN A 159 -14.94 -3.36 -14.29
N TRP A 160 -15.55 -3.87 -15.35
CA TRP A 160 -16.93 -4.35 -15.27
C TRP A 160 -17.10 -5.51 -14.27
N MET A 161 -16.10 -6.39 -14.14
CA MET A 161 -16.17 -7.55 -13.25
C MET A 161 -15.78 -7.26 -11.80
N PHE A 162 -14.81 -6.35 -11.56
CA PHE A 162 -14.13 -6.24 -10.26
C PHE A 162 -14.11 -4.83 -9.68
N PHE A 163 -14.61 -3.83 -10.39
CA PHE A 163 -14.57 -2.45 -9.94
C PHE A 163 -15.97 -1.87 -9.77
N GLU A 164 -16.26 -1.41 -8.56
CA GLU A 164 -17.48 -0.71 -8.21
C GLU A 164 -17.13 0.71 -7.75
N PRO A 165 -17.34 1.74 -8.59
CA PRO A 165 -17.05 3.11 -8.22
C PRO A 165 -18.03 3.61 -7.18
N GLY A 166 -17.55 4.44 -6.23
CA GLY A 166 -18.43 5.06 -5.24
C GLY A 166 -17.67 5.59 -4.04
N VAL A 167 -18.02 6.80 -3.63
CA VAL A 167 -17.51 7.45 -2.43
C VAL A 167 -17.96 6.69 -1.18
N TYR A 168 -17.08 6.59 -0.19
CA TYR A 168 -17.38 5.95 1.09
C TYR A 168 -18.62 6.54 1.74
N GLN A 169 -19.51 5.66 2.21
CA GLN A 169 -20.71 6.05 2.93
C GLN A 169 -20.57 5.57 4.39
N PRO A 170 -20.64 6.48 5.38
CA PRO A 170 -20.57 6.08 6.77
C PRO A 170 -21.74 5.16 7.18
N ASP A 171 -21.43 4.15 7.96
CA ASP A 171 -22.43 3.31 8.61
C ASP A 171 -23.05 4.06 9.80
N PRO A 172 -24.36 4.36 9.79
CA PRO A 172 -25.01 5.11 10.86
C PRO A 172 -25.12 4.35 12.18
N GLU A 173 -24.91 3.01 12.17
CA GLU A 173 -24.93 2.18 13.39
C GLU A 173 -23.58 2.09 14.07
N LYS A 174 -22.50 2.55 13.42
CA LYS A 174 -21.13 2.53 13.93
C LYS A 174 -20.69 3.91 14.44
N SER A 175 -19.70 3.90 15.33
CA SER A 175 -19.13 5.13 15.86
C SER A 175 -18.42 5.97 14.80
N ALA A 176 -18.22 7.27 15.08
CA ALA A 176 -17.45 8.16 14.20
C ALA A 176 -16.00 7.67 14.03
N ALA A 177 -15.37 7.15 15.09
CA ALA A 177 -14.02 6.60 15.04
C ALA A 177 -13.97 5.35 14.15
N TRP A 178 -14.93 4.44 14.28
CA TRP A 178 -15.03 3.27 13.42
C TRP A 178 -15.19 3.66 11.93
N ASN A 179 -16.12 4.57 11.63
CA ASN A 179 -16.34 5.05 10.28
C ASN A 179 -15.11 5.75 9.68
N ARG A 180 -14.39 6.51 10.50
CA ARG A 180 -13.11 7.13 10.06
C ARG A 180 -12.07 6.06 9.77
N GLY A 181 -11.95 5.04 10.61
CA GLY A 181 -11.04 3.92 10.41
C GLY A 181 -11.38 3.12 9.15
N ALA A 182 -12.66 2.79 8.98
CA ALA A 182 -13.15 2.11 7.78
C ALA A 182 -12.83 2.91 6.51
N TYR A 183 -13.12 4.21 6.49
CA TYR A 183 -12.75 5.08 5.37
C TYR A 183 -11.25 5.05 5.06
N LEU A 184 -10.41 5.14 6.09
CA LEU A 184 -8.95 5.16 5.91
C LEU A 184 -8.42 3.82 5.38
N VAL A 185 -8.93 2.70 5.88
CA VAL A 185 -8.48 1.35 5.49
C VAL A 185 -8.97 0.97 4.09
N GLU A 186 -10.27 1.23 3.81
CA GLU A 186 -10.92 0.83 2.56
C GLU A 186 -10.64 1.81 1.40
N GLY A 187 -10.39 3.07 1.73
CA GLY A 187 -10.15 4.17 0.79
C GLY A 187 -8.66 4.51 0.65
N PRO A 188 -8.21 5.68 1.14
CA PRO A 188 -6.87 6.18 0.85
C PRO A 188 -5.74 5.26 1.33
N GLY A 189 -5.89 4.57 2.44
CA GLY A 189 -4.88 3.64 2.94
C GLY A 189 -4.77 2.34 2.16
N HIS A 190 -5.76 2.01 1.33
CA HIS A 190 -5.83 0.84 0.44
C HIS A 190 -5.21 -0.46 1.00
N CYS A 191 -5.43 -0.72 2.30
CA CYS A 191 -4.79 -1.84 3.01
C CYS A 191 -5.11 -3.20 2.35
N ALA A 192 -6.33 -3.35 1.81
CA ALA A 192 -6.76 -4.54 1.09
C ALA A 192 -5.95 -4.79 -0.19
N ALA A 193 -5.29 -3.77 -0.77
CA ALA A 193 -4.45 -3.97 -1.95
C ALA A 193 -3.34 -5.03 -1.72
N CYS A 194 -2.82 -5.13 -0.48
CA CYS A 194 -1.82 -6.11 -0.08
C CYS A 194 -2.41 -7.19 0.84
N HIS A 195 -3.32 -6.82 1.74
CA HIS A 195 -3.85 -7.70 2.79
C HIS A 195 -5.12 -8.47 2.39
N THR A 196 -5.45 -8.53 1.09
CA THR A 196 -6.54 -9.35 0.56
C THR A 196 -6.01 -10.20 -0.59
N GLU A 197 -6.31 -11.50 -0.56
CA GLU A 197 -5.91 -12.43 -1.62
C GLU A 197 -6.53 -12.02 -2.95
N LYS A 198 -5.75 -12.13 -4.03
CA LYS A 198 -6.19 -11.81 -5.40
C LYS A 198 -6.65 -13.07 -6.12
N ASN A 199 -7.62 -12.93 -7.02
CA ASN A 199 -7.96 -13.96 -7.97
C ASN A 199 -6.94 -13.98 -9.15
N ILE A 200 -7.09 -14.94 -10.06
CA ILE A 200 -6.19 -15.11 -11.21
C ILE A 200 -6.16 -13.90 -12.17
N ALA A 201 -7.13 -13.00 -12.08
CA ALA A 201 -7.19 -11.76 -12.86
C ALA A 201 -6.68 -10.54 -12.07
N GLY A 202 -6.16 -10.72 -10.86
CA GLY A 202 -5.65 -9.66 -10.01
C GLY A 202 -6.72 -8.86 -9.26
N GLY A 203 -7.99 -9.26 -9.32
CA GLY A 203 -9.08 -8.66 -8.54
C GLY A 203 -9.11 -9.20 -7.11
N ASP A 204 -9.57 -8.40 -6.16
CA ASP A 204 -9.73 -8.80 -4.76
C ASP A 204 -10.76 -9.92 -4.62
N LYS A 205 -10.45 -10.94 -3.83
CA LYS A 205 -11.42 -11.95 -3.40
C LYS A 205 -12.18 -11.39 -2.20
N ALA A 206 -13.44 -11.01 -2.39
CA ALA A 206 -14.26 -10.41 -1.33
C ALA A 206 -14.38 -11.30 -0.07
N SER A 207 -14.40 -12.64 -0.23
CA SER A 207 -14.41 -13.59 0.87
C SER A 207 -13.12 -13.60 1.71
N GLU A 208 -12.02 -13.08 1.14
CA GLU A 208 -10.69 -13.05 1.75
C GLU A 208 -10.28 -11.63 2.20
N HIS A 209 -11.27 -10.74 2.35
CA HIS A 209 -11.03 -9.35 2.70
C HIS A 209 -10.23 -9.20 3.99
N LEU A 210 -9.05 -8.56 3.90
CA LEU A 210 -8.08 -8.32 4.97
C LEU A 210 -7.55 -9.57 5.70
N LYS A 211 -7.77 -10.77 5.14
CA LYS A 211 -7.30 -12.05 5.69
C LYS A 211 -5.84 -12.38 5.38
N GLY A 212 -5.18 -11.50 4.67
CA GLY A 212 -3.84 -11.69 4.15
C GLY A 212 -3.82 -11.85 2.63
N GLY A 213 -2.64 -11.78 2.04
CA GLY A 213 -2.46 -11.92 0.60
C GLY A 213 -0.98 -12.06 0.22
N GLN A 214 -0.71 -12.27 -1.06
CA GLN A 214 0.63 -12.33 -1.59
C GLN A 214 0.94 -11.10 -2.44
N LEU A 215 2.14 -10.55 -2.29
CA LEU A 215 2.65 -9.44 -3.07
C LEU A 215 4.16 -9.60 -3.25
N ASP A 216 4.66 -9.65 -4.48
CA ASP A 216 6.09 -9.66 -4.80
C ASP A 216 6.90 -10.67 -3.96
N ASN A 217 6.47 -11.94 -3.95
CA ASN A 217 7.06 -13.00 -3.13
C ASN A 217 7.14 -12.69 -1.61
N TRP A 218 6.19 -11.89 -1.10
CA TRP A 218 5.93 -11.70 0.32
C TRP A 218 4.50 -12.12 0.65
N SER A 219 4.28 -12.74 1.79
CA SER A 219 2.94 -12.89 2.35
C SER A 219 2.64 -11.71 3.28
N ALA A 220 1.56 -10.96 2.97
CA ALA A 220 1.00 -9.97 3.87
C ALA A 220 0.04 -10.68 4.83
N PRO A 221 0.19 -10.51 6.16
CA PRO A 221 -0.62 -11.27 7.12
C PRO A 221 -2.07 -10.80 7.18
N ASP A 222 -2.94 -11.63 7.79
CA ASP A 222 -4.27 -11.23 8.27
C ASP A 222 -4.13 -10.07 9.27
N ILE A 223 -4.85 -8.97 9.03
CA ILE A 223 -4.84 -7.77 9.88
C ILE A 223 -6.16 -7.52 10.62
N ARG A 224 -7.05 -8.53 10.65
CA ARG A 224 -8.30 -8.46 11.40
C ARG A 224 -8.05 -8.75 12.88
N GLY A 225 -8.84 -8.11 13.74
CA GLY A 225 -8.68 -8.15 15.19
C GLY A 225 -9.57 -9.17 15.90
N GLY A 226 -10.46 -9.87 15.19
CA GLY A 226 -11.30 -10.92 15.78
C GLY A 226 -10.50 -12.13 16.25
N GLU A 227 -11.13 -13.04 16.99
CA GLU A 227 -10.50 -14.26 17.50
C GLU A 227 -9.91 -15.09 16.36
N GLY A 228 -8.61 -15.33 16.37
CA GLY A 228 -7.88 -16.04 15.30
C GLY A 228 -7.30 -15.14 14.22
N GLY A 229 -7.62 -13.85 14.17
CA GLY A 229 -6.99 -12.89 13.27
C GLY A 229 -5.52 -12.62 13.62
N GLY A 230 -4.78 -12.10 12.66
CA GLY A 230 -3.35 -11.87 12.81
C GLY A 230 -2.96 -10.87 13.90
N ILE A 231 -3.88 -9.96 14.24
CA ILE A 231 -3.69 -8.95 15.30
C ILE A 231 -4.68 -9.10 16.46
N ALA A 232 -5.29 -10.29 16.62
CA ALA A 232 -6.30 -10.54 17.64
C ALA A 232 -5.84 -10.18 19.07
N HIS A 233 -4.60 -10.50 19.40
CA HIS A 233 -3.98 -10.28 20.70
C HIS A 233 -3.35 -8.90 20.88
N TRP A 234 -3.38 -8.03 19.85
CA TRP A 234 -2.87 -6.68 19.96
C TRP A 234 -3.90 -5.74 20.53
N SER A 235 -3.48 -4.83 21.41
CA SER A 235 -4.30 -3.70 21.82
C SER A 235 -4.34 -2.63 20.70
N GLU A 236 -5.31 -1.71 20.77
CA GLU A 236 -5.35 -0.55 19.88
C GLU A 236 -4.06 0.28 19.96
N ASP A 237 -3.53 0.49 21.18
CA ASP A 237 -2.27 1.22 21.38
C ASP A 237 -1.09 0.53 20.71
N GLN A 238 -1.03 -0.79 20.71
CA GLN A 238 0.02 -1.55 20.02
C GLN A 238 -0.10 -1.48 18.49
N ILE A 239 -1.32 -1.39 17.95
CA ILE A 239 -1.56 -1.14 16.52
C ILE A 239 -1.11 0.27 16.18
N VAL A 240 -1.48 1.28 16.97
CA VAL A 240 -1.04 2.67 16.79
C VAL A 240 0.49 2.77 16.86
N GLU A 241 1.12 2.15 17.87
CA GLU A 241 2.58 2.12 18.00
C GLU A 241 3.24 1.54 16.74
N TYR A 242 2.75 0.39 16.26
CA TYR A 242 3.28 -0.26 15.08
C TYR A 242 3.15 0.61 13.82
N LEU A 243 1.98 1.14 13.55
CA LEU A 243 1.73 2.01 12.39
C LEU A 243 2.53 3.32 12.47
N LYS A 244 2.76 3.86 13.66
CA LYS A 244 3.49 5.11 13.86
C LYS A 244 4.99 4.96 13.83
N THR A 245 5.51 3.84 14.34
CA THR A 245 6.96 3.69 14.60
C THR A 245 7.61 2.55 13.83
N GLY A 246 6.82 1.72 13.16
CA GLY A 246 7.28 0.53 12.45
C GLY A 246 7.58 -0.68 13.33
N ARG A 247 7.33 -0.58 14.64
CA ARG A 247 7.55 -1.69 15.57
C ARG A 247 6.69 -1.55 16.82
N ASN A 248 6.42 -2.68 17.42
CA ASN A 248 5.85 -2.80 18.77
C ASN A 248 6.46 -4.01 19.48
N GLU A 249 5.86 -4.47 20.58
CA GLU A 249 6.36 -5.65 21.28
C GLU A 249 6.14 -6.97 20.53
N HIS A 250 5.27 -7.02 19.51
CA HIS A 250 4.92 -8.21 18.75
C HIS A 250 5.68 -8.37 17.44
N THR A 251 6.15 -7.27 16.84
CA THR A 251 6.75 -7.34 15.49
C THR A 251 7.51 -6.05 15.12
N ALA A 252 8.24 -6.13 14.02
CA ALA A 252 8.80 -4.98 13.30
C ALA A 252 8.37 -5.03 11.82
N ALA A 253 8.20 -3.88 11.20
CA ALA A 253 7.93 -3.74 9.78
C ALA A 253 9.20 -3.87 8.96
N PHE A 254 9.10 -4.54 7.83
CA PHE A 254 10.13 -4.68 6.82
C PHE A 254 9.48 -4.81 5.44
N SER A 255 10.27 -4.81 4.36
CA SER A 255 9.76 -4.94 2.99
C SER A 255 8.74 -3.83 2.66
N SER A 256 7.76 -4.11 1.83
CA SER A 256 6.72 -3.15 1.40
C SER A 256 5.98 -2.49 2.56
N MET A 257 5.76 -3.21 3.68
CA MET A 257 5.13 -2.58 4.86
C MET A 257 6.04 -1.54 5.52
N ALA A 258 7.36 -1.68 5.45
CA ALA A 258 8.29 -0.64 5.91
C ALA A 258 8.10 0.68 5.13
N GLU A 259 7.92 0.59 3.81
CA GLU A 259 7.66 1.75 2.96
C GLU A 259 6.30 2.41 3.25
N VAL A 260 5.25 1.60 3.50
CA VAL A 260 3.95 2.13 3.93
C VAL A 260 4.10 2.94 5.22
N ILE A 261 4.90 2.47 6.17
CA ILE A 261 5.15 3.22 7.39
C ILE A 261 5.99 4.46 7.10
N GLU A 262 7.04 4.34 6.29
CA GLU A 262 7.96 5.45 5.99
C GLU A 262 7.25 6.61 5.29
N TYR A 263 6.50 6.32 4.25
CA TYR A 263 5.89 7.35 3.39
C TYR A 263 4.44 7.68 3.73
N SER A 264 3.80 6.90 4.62
CA SER A 264 2.39 7.10 4.98
C SER A 264 2.17 7.13 6.49
N THR A 265 2.06 5.98 7.15
CA THR A 265 1.44 5.91 8.48
C THR A 265 2.22 6.64 9.58
N GLN A 266 3.54 6.73 9.53
CA GLN A 266 4.30 7.56 10.48
C GLN A 266 3.94 9.05 10.40
N LEU A 267 3.43 9.51 9.24
CA LEU A 267 3.04 10.90 8.99
C LEU A 267 1.60 11.18 9.40
N MET A 268 0.79 10.14 9.62
CA MET A 268 -0.61 10.27 10.01
C MET A 268 -0.78 10.79 11.44
N LEU A 269 -1.92 11.42 11.68
CA LEU A 269 -2.35 11.83 13.02
C LEU A 269 -2.64 10.60 13.87
N GLU A 270 -2.35 10.68 15.16
CA GLU A 270 -2.57 9.56 16.09
C GLU A 270 -4.05 9.18 16.18
N ASP A 271 -4.95 10.17 16.14
CA ASP A 271 -6.40 9.92 16.13
C ASP A 271 -6.85 9.09 14.92
N ASP A 272 -6.26 9.32 13.75
CA ASP A 272 -6.54 8.53 12.54
C ASP A 272 -5.96 7.11 12.64
N LEU A 273 -4.75 6.94 13.20
CA LEU A 273 -4.19 5.63 13.47
C LEU A 273 -5.03 4.84 14.50
N ARG A 274 -5.56 5.52 15.50
CA ARG A 274 -6.48 4.94 16.48
C ARG A 274 -7.81 4.55 15.84
N ALA A 275 -8.33 5.38 14.94
CA ALA A 275 -9.52 5.05 14.16
C ALA A 275 -9.31 3.78 13.30
N ILE A 276 -8.16 3.65 12.64
CA ILE A 276 -7.77 2.42 11.94
C ILE A 276 -7.77 1.22 12.91
N ALA A 277 -7.17 1.37 14.10
CA ALA A 277 -7.13 0.30 15.10
C ALA A 277 -8.54 -0.12 15.55
N VAL A 278 -9.43 0.84 15.82
CA VAL A 278 -10.83 0.58 16.18
C VAL A 278 -11.55 -0.21 15.08
N TYR A 279 -11.38 0.17 13.82
CA TYR A 279 -11.99 -0.54 12.70
C TYR A 279 -11.44 -1.97 12.57
N LEU A 280 -10.13 -2.14 12.52
CA LEU A 280 -9.51 -3.46 12.36
C LEU A 280 -9.83 -4.40 13.52
N LYS A 281 -9.96 -3.90 14.74
CA LYS A 281 -10.32 -4.68 15.92
C LYS A 281 -11.78 -5.17 15.92
N ASP A 282 -12.67 -4.48 15.22
CA ASP A 282 -14.10 -4.86 15.09
C ASP A 282 -14.32 -5.89 13.96
N LEU A 283 -13.33 -6.16 13.13
CA LEU A 283 -13.46 -7.13 12.04
C LEU A 283 -13.38 -8.56 12.57
N ASP A 284 -14.42 -9.34 12.26
CA ASP A 284 -14.47 -10.75 12.61
C ASP A 284 -13.39 -11.57 11.89
N SER A 285 -12.88 -12.58 12.57
CA SER A 285 -11.97 -13.57 11.98
C SER A 285 -12.27 -14.96 12.53
N ASP A 286 -12.03 -15.96 11.68
CA ASP A 286 -12.18 -17.35 12.05
C ASP A 286 -10.97 -17.81 12.86
N ALA A 287 -11.20 -18.63 13.90
CA ALA A 287 -10.12 -19.26 14.66
C ALA A 287 -9.26 -20.14 13.72
N ARG A 288 -7.95 -19.94 13.78
CA ARG A 288 -7.00 -20.73 12.99
C ARG A 288 -6.98 -22.17 13.51
N GLN A 289 -7.08 -23.12 12.60
CA GLN A 289 -6.87 -24.53 12.96
C GLN A 289 -5.38 -24.79 13.10
N PRO A 290 -4.93 -25.41 14.21
CA PRO A 290 -3.54 -25.78 14.37
C PRO A 290 -3.16 -26.84 13.33
N ALA A 291 -1.98 -26.71 12.76
CA ALA A 291 -1.42 -27.71 11.86
C ALA A 291 -0.73 -28.84 12.65
N ASP A 292 -0.56 -29.98 12.00
CA ASP A 292 0.18 -31.09 12.57
C ASP A 292 1.65 -30.71 12.80
N ARG A 293 2.15 -31.09 13.98
CA ARG A 293 3.54 -30.84 14.36
C ARG A 293 4.48 -31.70 13.48
N PRO A 294 5.60 -31.12 12.98
CA PRO A 294 6.61 -31.87 12.26
C PRO A 294 7.18 -33.04 13.07
N GLY A 295 7.63 -34.09 12.38
CA GLY A 295 8.27 -35.23 13.03
C GLY A 295 9.56 -34.86 13.76
N GLU A 296 9.93 -35.67 14.77
CA GLU A 296 11.08 -35.42 15.63
C GLU A 296 12.41 -35.16 14.90
N PRO A 297 12.74 -35.84 13.79
CA PRO A 297 13.97 -35.52 13.04
C PRO A 297 14.05 -34.11 12.51
N VAL A 298 12.92 -33.57 12.01
CA VAL A 298 12.83 -32.18 11.49
C VAL A 298 12.96 -31.19 12.66
N MET A 299 12.28 -31.47 13.78
CA MET A 299 12.34 -30.62 14.97
C MET A 299 13.73 -30.57 15.57
N THR A 300 14.44 -31.69 15.64
CA THR A 300 15.82 -31.75 16.16
C THR A 300 16.79 -31.00 15.24
N ALA A 301 16.71 -31.21 13.93
CA ALA A 301 17.54 -30.49 12.96
C ALA A 301 17.27 -28.97 12.97
N GLY A 302 15.99 -28.59 13.00
CA GLY A 302 15.58 -27.19 13.08
C GLY A 302 16.02 -26.50 14.37
N ALA A 303 15.93 -27.19 15.52
CA ALA A 303 16.43 -26.70 16.80
C ALA A 303 17.95 -26.42 16.74
N ALA A 304 18.75 -27.35 16.19
CA ALA A 304 20.20 -27.15 16.05
C ALA A 304 20.51 -25.90 15.21
N VAL A 305 19.89 -25.75 14.04
CA VAL A 305 20.07 -24.54 13.20
C VAL A 305 19.65 -23.27 13.95
N TYR A 306 18.53 -23.32 14.70
CA TYR A 306 18.03 -22.19 15.47
C TYR A 306 19.02 -21.73 16.54
N PHE A 307 19.52 -22.67 17.35
CA PHE A 307 20.47 -22.35 18.42
C PHE A 307 21.80 -21.81 17.90
N ASP A 308 22.26 -22.30 16.76
CA ASP A 308 23.52 -21.87 16.15
C ASP A 308 23.44 -20.49 15.47
N ASN A 309 22.26 -20.08 14.96
CA ASN A 309 22.17 -18.92 14.07
C ASN A 309 21.15 -17.85 14.52
N CYS A 310 20.14 -18.20 15.30
CA CYS A 310 18.98 -17.35 15.54
C CYS A 310 18.81 -16.95 17.02
N SER A 311 19.16 -17.86 17.95
CA SER A 311 18.87 -17.71 19.39
C SER A 311 19.58 -16.54 20.05
N ALA A 312 20.70 -16.06 19.49
CA ALA A 312 21.44 -14.89 20.02
C ALA A 312 20.60 -13.60 19.99
N CYS A 313 19.70 -13.46 19.00
CA CYS A 313 18.81 -12.30 18.86
C CYS A 313 17.38 -12.64 19.28
N HIS A 314 16.86 -13.81 18.83
CA HIS A 314 15.47 -14.19 19.08
C HIS A 314 15.25 -14.93 20.40
N VAL A 315 16.30 -15.09 21.22
CA VAL A 315 16.30 -15.79 22.51
C VAL A 315 15.93 -17.28 22.39
N ALA A 316 16.31 -18.10 23.37
CA ALA A 316 16.14 -19.56 23.28
C ALA A 316 14.67 -20.03 23.20
N ASP A 317 13.76 -19.25 23.77
CA ASP A 317 12.31 -19.49 23.79
C ASP A 317 11.53 -18.71 22.73
N GLY A 318 12.22 -18.09 21.79
CA GLY A 318 11.59 -17.31 20.71
C GLY A 318 10.92 -16.01 21.16
N SER A 319 11.12 -15.58 22.43
CA SER A 319 10.49 -14.36 22.97
C SER A 319 11.06 -13.06 22.39
N GLY A 320 12.25 -13.11 21.78
CA GLY A 320 12.93 -11.93 21.27
C GLY A 320 13.31 -10.92 22.35
N VAL A 321 13.51 -9.69 21.94
CA VAL A 321 13.73 -8.53 22.84
C VAL A 321 12.73 -7.45 22.44
N PRO A 322 11.80 -7.07 23.31
CA PRO A 322 10.74 -6.11 22.98
C PRO A 322 11.27 -4.87 22.27
N ARG A 323 10.66 -4.51 21.14
CA ARG A 323 11.02 -3.35 20.29
C ARG A 323 12.43 -3.35 19.69
N ILE A 324 13.22 -4.42 19.89
CA ILE A 324 14.57 -4.58 19.33
C ILE A 324 14.60 -5.78 18.39
N PHE A 325 14.40 -6.98 18.92
CA PHE A 325 14.34 -8.21 18.15
C PHE A 325 12.95 -8.80 18.23
N ALA A 326 12.27 -8.88 17.09
CA ALA A 326 10.89 -9.35 17.02
C ALA A 326 10.73 -10.73 17.66
N PRO A 327 9.71 -10.96 18.49
CA PRO A 327 9.38 -12.30 18.99
C PRO A 327 8.96 -13.19 17.82
N LEU A 328 9.34 -14.46 17.90
CA LEU A 328 8.90 -15.53 17.01
C LEU A 328 7.75 -16.31 17.65
N SER A 329 7.74 -16.38 18.98
CA SER A 329 6.66 -16.95 19.77
C SER A 329 5.37 -16.14 19.62
N GLY A 330 4.27 -16.77 19.26
CA GLY A 330 2.97 -16.12 19.09
C GLY A 330 2.88 -15.09 17.95
N SER A 331 3.90 -15.03 17.08
CA SER A 331 3.94 -14.08 15.98
C SER A 331 2.89 -14.40 14.91
N GLY A 332 2.07 -13.41 14.54
CA GLY A 332 1.11 -13.55 13.44
C GLY A 332 1.76 -13.91 12.11
N LYS A 333 2.98 -13.42 11.84
CA LYS A 333 3.75 -13.74 10.64
C LYS A 333 4.30 -15.17 10.65
N VAL A 334 4.74 -15.65 11.80
CA VAL A 334 5.22 -17.04 11.95
C VAL A 334 4.06 -18.03 11.85
N ASN A 335 2.90 -17.66 12.36
CA ASN A 335 1.69 -18.48 12.30
C ASN A 335 0.85 -18.24 11.02
N ASP A 336 1.31 -17.44 10.09
CA ASP A 336 0.66 -17.26 8.79
C ASP A 336 0.58 -18.63 8.07
N PRO A 337 -0.57 -19.01 7.47
CA PRO A 337 -0.65 -20.23 6.67
C PRO A 337 0.42 -20.29 5.58
N ASP A 338 0.72 -19.16 4.96
CA ASP A 338 1.77 -19.00 3.95
C ASP A 338 3.13 -18.76 4.61
N ALA A 339 4.08 -19.66 4.38
CA ALA A 339 5.42 -19.61 4.94
C ALA A 339 6.39 -18.68 4.17
N THR A 340 5.97 -18.13 3.02
CA THR A 340 6.83 -17.37 2.09
C THR A 340 7.62 -16.28 2.80
N THR A 341 6.97 -15.45 3.63
CA THR A 341 7.65 -14.39 4.38
C THR A 341 8.68 -14.95 5.38
N VAL A 342 8.39 -16.05 6.06
CA VAL A 342 9.33 -16.66 7.02
C VAL A 342 10.56 -17.20 6.28
N ILE A 343 10.35 -17.90 5.17
CA ILE A 343 11.44 -18.44 4.34
C ILE A 343 12.30 -17.29 3.78
N ARG A 344 11.65 -16.28 3.19
CA ARG A 344 12.35 -15.14 2.56
C ARG A 344 13.18 -14.35 3.57
N VAL A 345 12.66 -14.09 4.76
CA VAL A 345 13.41 -13.39 5.82
C VAL A 345 14.63 -14.19 6.28
N ILE A 346 14.58 -15.52 6.28
CA ILE A 346 15.74 -16.35 6.56
C ILE A 346 16.76 -16.24 5.41
N LEU A 347 16.31 -16.29 4.15
CA LEU A 347 17.17 -16.24 2.99
C LEU A 347 17.82 -14.86 2.81
N GLU A 348 17.04 -13.80 2.69
CA GLU A 348 17.50 -12.46 2.31
C GLU A 348 17.77 -11.54 3.50
N GLY A 349 17.38 -11.95 4.72
CA GLY A 349 17.37 -11.06 5.87
C GLY A 349 16.20 -10.08 5.83
N ALA A 350 16.23 -9.12 6.74
CA ALA A 350 15.23 -8.06 6.80
C ALA A 350 15.85 -6.78 7.39
N ARG A 351 15.38 -5.64 6.92
CA ARG A 351 15.73 -4.33 7.48
C ARG A 351 14.48 -3.63 7.95
N ALA A 352 14.47 -3.22 9.21
CA ALA A 352 13.39 -2.42 9.77
C ALA A 352 13.35 -1.03 9.13
N VAL A 353 12.18 -0.39 9.17
CA VAL A 353 11.99 0.96 8.64
C VAL A 353 12.70 2.01 9.51
N PRO A 354 13.41 2.98 8.92
CA PRO A 354 13.80 4.18 9.63
C PRO A 354 12.57 5.07 9.83
N THR A 355 12.30 5.47 11.07
CA THR A 355 11.22 6.40 11.39
C THR A 355 11.74 7.55 12.24
N LYS A 356 10.93 8.61 12.40
CA LYS A 356 11.29 9.72 13.30
C LYS A 356 11.56 9.25 14.73
N ALA A 357 10.82 8.23 15.20
CA ALA A 357 11.00 7.63 16.51
C ALA A 357 12.24 6.73 16.58
N HIS A 358 12.60 6.09 15.47
CA HIS A 358 13.68 5.12 15.37
C HIS A 358 14.51 5.35 14.09
N PRO A 359 15.37 6.37 14.06
CA PRO A 359 16.11 6.74 12.85
C PRO A 359 17.17 5.71 12.43
N SER A 360 17.62 4.85 13.35
CA SER A 360 18.58 3.77 13.07
C SER A 360 17.83 2.43 12.94
N PRO A 361 17.61 1.93 11.71
CA PRO A 361 16.92 0.67 11.52
C PRO A 361 17.77 -0.52 11.96
N LEU A 362 17.15 -1.47 12.63
CA LEU A 362 17.73 -2.78 12.91
C LEU A 362 17.66 -3.66 11.68
N SER A 363 18.58 -4.62 11.57
CA SER A 363 18.64 -5.56 10.45
C SER A 363 18.84 -6.99 10.94
N MET A 364 18.12 -7.92 10.33
CA MET A 364 18.38 -9.34 10.39
C MET A 364 19.30 -9.71 9.23
N PRO A 365 20.41 -10.46 9.46
CA PRO A 365 21.28 -10.87 8.37
C PRO A 365 20.64 -11.91 7.46
N ALA A 366 21.10 -11.96 6.22
CA ALA A 366 20.75 -13.02 5.25
C ALA A 366 21.53 -14.31 5.55
N PHE A 367 20.88 -15.46 5.33
CA PHE A 367 21.49 -16.78 5.53
C PHE A 367 21.48 -17.64 4.25
N ASP A 368 21.12 -17.09 3.09
CA ASP A 368 21.13 -17.77 1.79
C ASP A 368 22.48 -18.36 1.43
N TRP A 369 23.58 -17.68 1.77
CA TRP A 369 24.96 -18.08 1.53
C TRP A 369 25.45 -19.18 2.49
N LYS A 370 24.74 -19.45 3.60
CA LYS A 370 25.19 -20.32 4.70
C LYS A 370 24.33 -21.58 4.85
N LEU A 371 23.01 -21.44 4.69
CA LEU A 371 22.07 -22.52 4.96
C LEU A 371 21.58 -23.19 3.66
N SER A 372 21.56 -24.53 3.64
CA SER A 372 20.93 -25.29 2.57
C SER A 372 19.41 -25.20 2.65
N ASP A 373 18.70 -25.62 1.59
CA ASP A 373 17.24 -25.61 1.55
C ASP A 373 16.63 -26.49 2.63
N GLU A 374 17.25 -27.65 2.94
CA GLU A 374 16.82 -28.54 4.00
C GLU A 374 17.01 -27.88 5.39
N GLN A 375 18.10 -27.12 5.59
CA GLN A 375 18.36 -26.41 6.84
C GLN A 375 17.39 -25.25 7.04
N VAL A 376 17.09 -24.49 5.99
CA VAL A 376 16.09 -23.42 6.02
C VAL A 376 14.70 -24.00 6.30
N ALA A 377 14.31 -25.08 5.61
CA ALA A 377 13.05 -25.78 5.83
C ALA A 377 12.91 -26.29 7.27
N ALA A 378 13.97 -26.89 7.80
CA ALA A 378 14.00 -27.43 9.17
C ALA A 378 13.86 -26.31 10.22
N VAL A 379 14.61 -25.21 10.11
CA VAL A 379 14.53 -24.11 11.08
C VAL A 379 13.22 -23.35 10.97
N ALA A 380 12.68 -23.13 9.75
CA ALA A 380 11.37 -22.53 9.56
C ALA A 380 10.26 -23.41 10.18
N SER A 381 10.29 -24.72 9.95
CA SER A 381 9.36 -25.69 10.56
C SER A 381 9.48 -25.72 12.09
N TYR A 382 10.70 -25.67 12.62
CA TYR A 382 10.93 -25.59 14.07
C TYR A 382 10.30 -24.36 14.69
N VAL A 383 10.57 -23.18 14.12
CA VAL A 383 10.02 -21.90 14.60
C VAL A 383 8.48 -21.90 14.50
N ARG A 384 7.93 -22.39 13.40
CA ARG A 384 6.49 -22.46 13.15
C ARG A 384 5.73 -23.46 14.01
N ALA A 385 6.43 -24.40 14.66
CA ALA A 385 5.83 -25.43 15.54
C ALA A 385 6.31 -25.38 16.99
N SER A 386 7.01 -24.31 17.41
CA SER A 386 7.56 -24.13 18.75
C SER A 386 6.89 -22.97 19.51
N TRP A 387 7.02 -22.98 20.83
CA TRP A 387 6.62 -21.88 21.73
C TRP A 387 5.16 -21.42 21.58
N GLY A 388 4.25 -22.38 21.32
CA GLY A 388 2.83 -22.11 21.11
C GLY A 388 2.45 -21.77 19.66
N ASN A 389 3.42 -21.67 18.76
CA ASN A 389 3.12 -21.62 17.33
C ASN A 389 2.62 -23.00 16.85
N ALA A 390 1.68 -22.99 15.91
CA ALA A 390 1.02 -24.18 15.39
C ALA A 390 0.73 -24.09 13.88
N ALA A 391 1.68 -23.56 13.12
CA ALA A 391 1.59 -23.45 11.67
C ALA A 391 2.21 -24.65 10.95
N ALA A 392 1.82 -24.85 9.69
CA ALA A 392 2.28 -25.96 8.88
C ALA A 392 3.81 -25.98 8.70
N PRO A 393 4.44 -27.18 8.64
CA PRO A 393 5.86 -27.30 8.34
C PRO A 393 6.19 -26.79 6.93
N VAL A 394 7.46 -26.50 6.72
CA VAL A 394 8.04 -26.05 5.45
C VAL A 394 8.84 -27.18 4.84
N THR A 395 8.75 -27.38 3.54
CA THR A 395 9.52 -28.36 2.77
C THR A 395 10.76 -27.74 2.12
N ALA A 396 11.78 -28.54 1.83
CA ALA A 396 12.95 -28.09 1.10
C ALA A 396 12.61 -27.62 -0.33
N ASP A 397 11.60 -28.24 -0.96
CA ASP A 397 11.14 -27.85 -2.30
C ASP A 397 10.52 -26.43 -2.30
N GLU A 398 9.75 -26.05 -1.27
CA GLU A 398 9.23 -24.69 -1.12
C GLU A 398 10.36 -23.67 -0.96
N VAL A 399 11.41 -24.03 -0.20
CA VAL A 399 12.58 -23.16 -0.04
C VAL A 399 13.34 -23.01 -1.36
N ALA A 400 13.58 -24.11 -2.07
CA ALA A 400 14.28 -24.11 -3.36
C ALA A 400 13.53 -23.27 -4.40
N ALA A 401 12.22 -23.45 -4.51
CA ALA A 401 11.37 -22.69 -5.42
C ALA A 401 11.43 -21.17 -5.12
N LEU A 402 11.36 -20.79 -3.84
CA LEU A 402 11.44 -19.37 -3.47
C LEU A 402 12.86 -18.83 -3.70
N ARG A 403 13.92 -19.58 -3.38
CA ARG A 403 15.30 -19.17 -3.66
C ARG A 403 15.54 -18.93 -5.15
N GLU A 404 14.96 -19.76 -6.03
CA GLU A 404 15.02 -19.55 -7.48
C GLU A 404 14.26 -18.29 -7.90
N ALA A 405 13.05 -18.07 -7.36
CA ALA A 405 12.24 -16.90 -7.65
C ALA A 405 12.86 -15.57 -7.19
N LEU A 406 13.73 -15.61 -6.16
CA LEU A 406 14.42 -14.44 -5.62
C LEU A 406 15.73 -14.13 -6.35
N GLN A 407 16.22 -14.99 -7.24
CA GLN A 407 17.41 -14.67 -8.04
C GLN A 407 17.09 -13.54 -9.02
N PRO A 408 18.00 -12.55 -9.17
CA PRO A 408 17.83 -11.53 -10.19
C PRO A 408 17.68 -12.21 -11.56
N THR A 409 16.61 -11.90 -12.27
CA THR A 409 16.45 -12.33 -13.67
C THR A 409 17.64 -11.75 -14.44
N VAL A 410 18.61 -12.61 -14.80
CA VAL A 410 19.71 -12.24 -15.69
C VAL A 410 19.07 -11.96 -17.06
N GLN A 411 18.85 -10.68 -17.37
CA GLN A 411 18.47 -10.21 -18.70
C GLN A 411 19.70 -9.99 -19.56
#